data_33d855046c9f2c05a185ec2107a300a4
#
_entry.id   33d855046c9f2c05a185ec2107a300a4
#
_cell.length_a   1.000
_cell.length_b   1.000
_cell.length_c   1.000
_cell.angle_alpha   90.00
_cell.angle_beta   90.00
_cell.angle_gamma   90.00
#
_symmetry.space_group_name_H-M   'P 1'
#
loop_
_entity.id
_entity.type
_entity.pdbx_description
1 polymer ?
#
loop_
_entity_poly.entity_id
_entity_poly.type
_entity_poly.pdbx_seq_one_letter_code
_entity_poly.pdbx_strand_id
1 'polypeptide(L)'
;DEAVELRESGITNPIVLLEGVFEAAEYATVDKYNLWPGVGSQWQLEALIAHHWQNPVKVWLKMDSGMHRAGFFPHNYTSAYTALKQCKHVDGIVKFSHFACADEPDNGMTEMQLEAFDLACEGLEGEESLANSAAILNVPEARRDWGRAGLALYGISPFGGVDERLKPVMRLTSRVFGERVLQPHSPVGYGATFYTSKSTRVGLIACGYADGYPRRAS
;
A
#
# COMPACT_ATOMS: atom_id res chain seq x y z
N ASP A 1 -6.66 14.64 -1.78
CA ASP A 1 -5.69 15.77 -1.58
C ASP A 1 -4.34 15.43 -2.20
N GLU A 2 -3.61 14.38 -1.77
CA GLU A 2 -2.25 14.03 -2.24
C GLU A 2 -2.13 13.93 -3.78
N ALA A 3 -3.09 13.29 -4.44
CA ALA A 3 -3.08 13.16 -5.91
C ALA A 3 -3.23 14.51 -6.62
N VAL A 4 -4.01 15.43 -6.04
CA VAL A 4 -4.16 16.81 -6.55
C VAL A 4 -2.84 17.56 -6.42
N GLU A 5 -2.20 17.48 -5.26
CA GLU A 5 -0.89 18.09 -5.01
C GLU A 5 0.17 17.60 -6.00
N LEU A 6 0.20 16.28 -6.27
CA LEU A 6 1.09 15.70 -7.28
C LEU A 6 0.80 16.26 -8.68
N ARG A 7 -0.47 16.36 -9.08
CA ARG A 7 -0.84 16.96 -10.37
C ARG A 7 -0.43 18.42 -10.49
N GLU A 8 -0.69 19.20 -9.45
CA GLU A 8 -0.32 20.62 -9.38
C GLU A 8 1.20 20.84 -9.36
N SER A 9 1.94 19.86 -8.85
CA SER A 9 3.41 19.82 -8.93
C SER A 9 3.96 19.39 -10.29
N GLY A 10 3.09 19.13 -11.29
CA GLY A 10 3.49 18.81 -12.65
C GLY A 10 3.67 17.32 -12.94
N ILE A 11 3.27 16.41 -12.07
CA ILE A 11 3.29 14.96 -12.33
C ILE A 11 2.22 14.61 -13.36
N THR A 12 2.61 14.11 -14.53
CA THR A 12 1.72 13.71 -15.62
C THR A 12 1.48 12.20 -15.70
N ASN A 13 2.30 11.39 -15.04
CA ASN A 13 2.13 9.95 -14.98
C ASN A 13 0.75 9.55 -14.44
N PRO A 14 0.22 8.36 -14.76
CA PRO A 14 -0.99 7.85 -14.13
C PRO A 14 -0.88 7.86 -12.60
N ILE A 15 -1.95 8.31 -11.94
CA ILE A 15 -2.06 8.29 -10.48
C ILE A 15 -3.27 7.45 -10.11
N VAL A 16 -3.03 6.37 -9.37
CA VAL A 16 -4.07 5.44 -8.92
C VAL A 16 -4.45 5.76 -7.48
N LEU A 17 -5.74 5.98 -7.25
CA LEU A 17 -6.32 6.07 -5.90
C LEU A 17 -6.72 4.67 -5.46
N LEU A 18 -5.83 3.92 -4.78
CA LEU A 18 -6.04 2.50 -4.46
C LEU A 18 -7.28 2.23 -3.58
N GLU A 19 -7.63 3.18 -2.71
CA GLU A 19 -8.85 3.09 -1.88
C GLU A 19 -10.07 3.70 -2.58
N GLY A 20 -9.86 4.37 -3.71
CA GLY A 20 -10.90 5.10 -4.43
C GLY A 20 -11.26 6.43 -3.77
N VAL A 21 -12.53 6.79 -3.88
CA VAL A 21 -13.11 8.00 -3.27
C VAL A 21 -13.85 7.65 -1.98
N PHE A 22 -13.97 8.61 -1.06
CA PHE A 22 -14.70 8.46 0.20
C PHE A 22 -16.10 9.10 0.14
N GLU A 23 -16.33 9.98 -0.83
CA GLU A 23 -17.62 10.61 -1.09
C GLU A 23 -17.87 10.68 -2.61
N ALA A 24 -19.14 10.58 -3.03
CA ALA A 24 -19.51 10.60 -4.44
C ALA A 24 -19.10 11.91 -5.15
N ALA A 25 -19.09 13.02 -4.43
CA ALA A 25 -18.69 14.33 -4.96
C ALA A 25 -17.22 14.38 -5.41
N GLU A 26 -16.35 13.51 -4.85
CA GLU A 26 -14.92 13.47 -5.19
C GLU A 26 -14.66 12.94 -6.60
N TYR A 27 -15.64 12.25 -7.23
CA TYR A 27 -15.50 11.86 -8.64
C TYR A 27 -15.34 13.06 -9.58
N ALA A 28 -15.84 14.24 -9.22
CA ALA A 28 -15.57 15.47 -9.97
C ALA A 28 -14.08 15.85 -9.94
N THR A 29 -13.40 15.59 -8.82
CA THR A 29 -11.95 15.79 -8.70
C THR A 29 -11.18 14.71 -9.46
N VAL A 30 -11.63 13.47 -9.42
CA VAL A 30 -11.06 12.35 -10.19
C VAL A 30 -11.08 12.67 -11.68
N ASP A 31 -12.22 13.12 -12.20
CA ASP A 31 -12.40 13.52 -13.61
C ASP A 31 -11.51 14.71 -13.98
N LYS A 32 -11.58 15.80 -13.19
CA LYS A 32 -10.82 17.03 -13.44
C LYS A 32 -9.31 16.80 -13.52
N TYR A 33 -8.77 15.94 -12.65
CA TYR A 33 -7.33 15.70 -12.56
C TYR A 33 -6.87 14.42 -13.27
N ASN A 34 -7.75 13.78 -14.05
CA ASN A 34 -7.46 12.53 -14.77
C ASN A 34 -6.79 11.49 -13.86
N LEU A 35 -7.48 11.13 -12.77
CA LEU A 35 -7.02 10.14 -11.81
C LEU A 35 -7.68 8.79 -12.11
N TRP A 36 -7.05 7.70 -11.66
CA TRP A 36 -7.58 6.35 -11.82
C TRP A 36 -8.14 5.87 -10.48
N PRO A 37 -9.46 5.83 -10.29
CA PRO A 37 -10.04 5.44 -9.01
C PRO A 37 -10.05 3.93 -8.81
N GLY A 38 -9.74 3.50 -7.60
CA GLY A 38 -10.09 2.20 -7.09
C GLY A 38 -11.59 2.12 -6.80
N VAL A 39 -12.21 0.99 -7.10
CA VAL A 39 -13.61 0.69 -6.79
C VAL A 39 -13.65 -0.65 -6.05
N GLY A 40 -13.96 -0.61 -4.77
CA GLY A 40 -13.95 -1.77 -3.88
C GLY A 40 -15.25 -1.97 -3.09
N SER A 41 -16.29 -1.19 -3.40
CA SER A 41 -17.59 -1.29 -2.74
C SER A 41 -18.73 -0.94 -3.68
N GLN A 42 -19.93 -1.42 -3.35
CA GLN A 42 -21.13 -1.22 -4.16
C GLN A 42 -21.46 0.28 -4.31
N TRP A 43 -21.36 1.05 -3.25
CA TRP A 43 -21.65 2.48 -3.30
C TRP A 43 -20.67 3.26 -4.20
N GLN A 44 -19.37 2.89 -4.19
CA GLN A 44 -18.37 3.49 -5.09
C GLN A 44 -18.69 3.18 -6.55
N LEU A 45 -19.07 1.93 -6.84
CA LEU A 45 -19.49 1.51 -8.18
C LEU A 45 -20.70 2.32 -8.67
N GLU A 46 -21.75 2.40 -7.86
CA GLU A 46 -22.97 3.14 -8.18
C GLU A 46 -22.71 4.64 -8.39
N ALA A 47 -21.92 5.24 -7.50
CA ALA A 47 -21.56 6.64 -7.59
C ALA A 47 -20.69 6.94 -8.83
N LEU A 48 -19.75 6.04 -9.19
CA LEU A 48 -18.95 6.16 -10.41
C LEU A 48 -19.84 6.11 -11.66
N ILE A 49 -20.77 5.16 -11.73
CA ILE A 49 -21.68 5.01 -12.87
C ILE A 49 -22.63 6.20 -13.00
N ALA A 50 -23.08 6.75 -11.88
CA ALA A 50 -23.98 7.91 -11.85
C ALA A 50 -23.28 9.24 -12.14
N HIS A 51 -21.96 9.31 -12.06
CA HIS A 51 -21.21 10.53 -12.29
C HIS A 51 -21.25 10.97 -13.77
N HIS A 52 -21.36 12.29 -14.01
CA HIS A 52 -21.33 12.87 -15.36
C HIS A 52 -19.88 13.17 -15.77
N TRP A 53 -19.20 12.14 -16.28
CA TRP A 53 -17.82 12.21 -16.72
C TRP A 53 -17.64 13.14 -17.94
N GLN A 54 -16.60 13.98 -17.90
CA GLN A 54 -16.16 14.79 -19.04
C GLN A 54 -15.08 14.07 -19.85
N ASN A 55 -14.30 13.18 -19.18
CA ASN A 55 -13.21 12.42 -19.77
C ASN A 55 -13.40 10.92 -19.56
N PRO A 56 -12.82 10.07 -20.43
CA PRO A 56 -12.75 8.64 -20.17
C PRO A 56 -11.97 8.33 -18.89
N VAL A 57 -12.37 7.31 -18.16
CA VAL A 57 -11.73 6.92 -16.88
C VAL A 57 -11.27 5.48 -16.89
N LYS A 58 -10.02 5.23 -16.50
CA LYS A 58 -9.50 3.88 -16.21
C LYS A 58 -9.75 3.55 -14.76
N VAL A 59 -10.41 2.43 -14.49
CA VAL A 59 -10.87 2.02 -13.16
C VAL A 59 -10.06 0.84 -12.66
N TRP A 60 -9.68 0.86 -11.39
CA TRP A 60 -9.09 -0.27 -10.69
C TRP A 60 -10.17 -0.97 -9.85
N LEU A 61 -10.69 -2.11 -10.36
CA LEU A 61 -11.73 -2.87 -9.67
C LEU A 61 -11.12 -3.84 -8.66
N LYS A 62 -11.42 -3.60 -7.38
CA LYS A 62 -10.84 -4.35 -6.27
C LYS A 62 -11.62 -5.61 -5.95
N MET A 63 -10.90 -6.74 -5.92
CA MET A 63 -11.41 -8.01 -5.39
C MET A 63 -10.89 -8.24 -3.98
N ASP A 64 -11.75 -8.71 -3.11
CA ASP A 64 -11.35 -9.35 -1.85
C ASP A 64 -11.23 -10.86 -2.09
N SER A 65 -10.03 -11.29 -2.41
CA SER A 65 -9.70 -12.70 -2.64
C SER A 65 -9.36 -13.47 -1.37
N GLY A 66 -9.46 -12.83 -0.18
CA GLY A 66 -9.23 -13.50 1.10
C GLY A 66 -8.58 -12.66 2.20
N MET A 67 -8.22 -11.39 1.94
CA MET A 67 -7.69 -10.50 2.98
C MET A 67 -8.77 -9.92 3.90
N HIS A 68 -10.02 -9.86 3.42
CA HIS A 68 -11.21 -9.39 4.15
C HIS A 68 -11.10 -7.98 4.72
N ARG A 69 -10.49 -7.07 3.95
CA ARG A 69 -10.40 -5.65 4.29
C ARG A 69 -11.29 -4.77 3.43
N ALA A 70 -11.26 -4.95 2.10
CA ALA A 70 -12.07 -4.20 1.15
C ALA A 70 -12.01 -4.88 -0.22
N GLY A 71 -13.07 -4.72 -1.03
CA GLY A 71 -13.20 -5.30 -2.36
C GLY A 71 -14.48 -6.09 -2.51
N PHE A 72 -14.85 -6.37 -3.74
CA PHE A 72 -15.94 -7.29 -4.05
C PHE A 72 -15.50 -8.73 -3.82
N PHE A 73 -16.34 -9.54 -3.22
CA PHE A 73 -16.06 -10.96 -3.08
C PHE A 73 -16.06 -11.66 -4.45
N PRO A 74 -15.36 -12.80 -4.61
CA PRO A 74 -15.31 -13.54 -5.89
C PRO A 74 -16.68 -13.79 -6.50
N HIS A 75 -17.69 -14.14 -5.68
CA HIS A 75 -19.04 -14.47 -6.14
C HIS A 75 -19.82 -13.28 -6.74
N ASN A 76 -19.48 -12.04 -6.43
CA ASN A 76 -20.15 -10.85 -6.97
C ASN A 76 -19.23 -9.96 -7.82
N TYR A 77 -17.96 -10.35 -7.99
CA TYR A 77 -16.95 -9.60 -8.72
C TYR A 77 -17.31 -9.42 -10.20
N THR A 78 -17.74 -10.50 -10.86
CA THR A 78 -18.14 -10.48 -12.27
C THR A 78 -19.31 -9.52 -12.53
N SER A 79 -20.24 -9.41 -11.58
CA SER A 79 -21.36 -8.46 -11.70
C SER A 79 -20.88 -7.01 -11.65
N ALA A 80 -19.96 -6.69 -10.74
CA ALA A 80 -19.34 -5.36 -10.64
C ALA A 80 -18.52 -5.04 -11.90
N TYR A 81 -17.72 -6.00 -12.39
CA TYR A 81 -16.97 -5.85 -13.63
C TYR A 81 -17.89 -5.56 -14.83
N THR A 82 -18.97 -6.34 -14.96
CA THR A 82 -19.94 -6.17 -16.06
C THR A 82 -20.60 -4.78 -16.03
N ALA A 83 -20.96 -4.31 -14.84
CA ALA A 83 -21.54 -2.98 -14.68
C ALA A 83 -20.57 -1.87 -15.12
N LEU A 84 -19.28 -1.98 -14.77
CA LEU A 84 -18.24 -1.06 -15.23
C LEU A 84 -18.02 -1.15 -16.74
N LYS A 85 -17.98 -2.36 -17.31
CA LYS A 85 -17.79 -2.58 -18.76
C LYS A 85 -18.93 -1.99 -19.58
N GLN A 86 -20.14 -1.92 -19.03
CA GLN A 86 -21.30 -1.29 -19.68
C GLN A 86 -21.31 0.24 -19.55
N CYS A 87 -20.52 0.80 -18.64
CA CYS A 87 -20.42 2.24 -18.47
C CYS A 87 -19.57 2.84 -19.60
N LYS A 88 -20.20 3.64 -20.46
CA LYS A 88 -19.58 4.20 -21.67
C LYS A 88 -18.35 5.09 -21.43
N HIS A 89 -18.18 5.57 -20.22
CA HIS A 89 -17.06 6.43 -19.83
C HIS A 89 -15.87 5.65 -19.26
N VAL A 90 -16.05 4.36 -18.95
CA VAL A 90 -14.96 3.48 -18.51
C VAL A 90 -14.23 2.97 -19.75
N ASP A 91 -13.01 3.40 -19.97
CA ASP A 91 -12.16 3.02 -21.09
C ASP A 91 -11.18 1.89 -20.80
N GLY A 92 -11.01 1.54 -19.52
CA GLY A 92 -10.18 0.43 -19.08
C GLY A 92 -10.50 -0.02 -17.66
N ILE A 93 -10.36 -1.32 -17.42
CA ILE A 93 -10.54 -1.92 -16.09
C ILE A 93 -9.26 -2.68 -15.75
N VAL A 94 -8.62 -2.31 -14.63
CA VAL A 94 -7.55 -3.10 -14.01
C VAL A 94 -8.16 -3.90 -12.86
N LYS A 95 -8.07 -5.22 -12.96
CA LYS A 95 -8.52 -6.14 -11.93
C LYS A 95 -7.44 -6.24 -10.86
N PHE A 96 -7.74 -6.01 -9.58
CA PHE A 96 -6.71 -6.11 -8.57
C PHE A 96 -7.19 -6.67 -7.23
N SER A 97 -6.27 -7.28 -6.52
CA SER A 97 -6.45 -7.76 -5.15
C SER A 97 -5.22 -7.45 -4.30
N HIS A 98 -5.21 -7.90 -3.05
CA HIS A 98 -4.08 -7.71 -2.13
C HIS A 98 -3.86 -8.95 -1.29
N PHE A 99 -2.60 -9.41 -1.22
CA PHE A 99 -2.24 -10.58 -0.43
C PHE A 99 -2.11 -10.24 1.05
N ALA A 100 -2.63 -11.12 1.89
CA ALA A 100 -2.57 -10.99 3.33
C ALA A 100 -1.22 -11.45 3.90
N CYS A 101 -0.64 -12.53 3.35
CA CYS A 101 0.49 -13.25 3.91
C CYS A 101 1.60 -13.56 2.86
N ALA A 102 1.82 -12.68 1.87
CA ALA A 102 2.85 -12.94 0.85
C ALA A 102 4.28 -12.85 1.39
N ASP A 103 4.47 -12.33 2.59
CA ASP A 103 5.71 -12.32 3.37
C ASP A 103 5.91 -13.60 4.19
N GLU A 104 4.92 -14.48 4.24
CA GLU A 104 4.94 -15.78 4.93
C GLU A 104 4.79 -16.93 3.90
N PRO A 105 5.86 -17.35 3.20
CA PRO A 105 5.77 -18.28 2.08
C PRO A 105 5.17 -19.65 2.44
N ASP A 106 5.27 -20.08 3.68
CA ASP A 106 4.75 -21.38 4.13
C ASP A 106 3.30 -21.31 4.62
N ASN A 107 2.64 -20.14 4.54
CA ASN A 107 1.29 -19.93 5.08
C ASN A 107 0.19 -20.57 4.21
N GLY A 108 0.40 -20.71 2.89
CA GLY A 108 -0.59 -21.23 1.93
C GLY A 108 -1.73 -20.25 1.59
N MET A 109 -1.83 -19.11 2.28
CA MET A 109 -2.89 -18.12 2.05
C MET A 109 -2.71 -17.41 0.70
N THR A 110 -1.47 -17.18 0.30
CA THR A 110 -1.16 -16.49 -0.97
C THR A 110 -1.62 -17.30 -2.17
N GLU A 111 -1.39 -18.61 -2.17
CA GLU A 111 -1.83 -19.53 -3.19
C GLU A 111 -3.36 -19.60 -3.26
N MET A 112 -4.04 -19.69 -2.11
CA MET A 112 -5.51 -19.67 -2.04
C MET A 112 -6.09 -18.36 -2.60
N GLN A 113 -5.47 -17.22 -2.27
CA GLN A 113 -5.92 -15.91 -2.78
C GLN A 113 -5.68 -15.78 -4.29
N LEU A 114 -4.57 -16.31 -4.80
CA LEU A 114 -4.25 -16.33 -6.22
C LEU A 114 -5.27 -17.17 -7.01
N GLU A 115 -5.54 -18.40 -6.54
CA GLU A 115 -6.53 -19.30 -7.14
C GLU A 115 -7.94 -18.67 -7.14
N ALA A 116 -8.36 -18.08 -6.02
CA ALA A 116 -9.66 -17.42 -5.93
C ALA A 116 -9.78 -16.22 -6.88
N PHE A 117 -8.69 -15.48 -7.07
CA PHE A 117 -8.65 -14.36 -8.02
C PHE A 117 -8.72 -14.86 -9.46
N ASP A 118 -7.89 -15.83 -9.82
CA ASP A 118 -7.82 -16.38 -11.18
C ASP A 118 -9.15 -16.99 -11.60
N LEU A 119 -9.78 -17.77 -10.72
CA LEU A 119 -11.09 -18.36 -10.97
C LEU A 119 -12.18 -17.30 -11.19
N ALA A 120 -12.22 -16.26 -10.36
CA ALA A 120 -13.23 -15.21 -10.47
C ALA A 120 -12.99 -14.26 -11.65
N CYS A 121 -11.77 -14.19 -12.15
CA CYS A 121 -11.37 -13.37 -13.30
C CYS A 121 -11.36 -14.15 -14.62
N GLU A 122 -11.67 -15.43 -14.61
CA GLU A 122 -11.68 -16.26 -15.82
C GLU A 122 -12.59 -15.66 -16.90
N GLY A 123 -12.04 -15.44 -18.08
CA GLY A 123 -12.74 -14.83 -19.21
C GLY A 123 -13.00 -13.32 -19.11
N LEU A 124 -12.56 -12.65 -18.04
CA LEU A 124 -12.66 -11.20 -17.92
C LEU A 124 -11.40 -10.52 -18.52
N GLU A 125 -11.61 -9.65 -19.48
CA GLU A 125 -10.54 -8.88 -20.11
C GLU A 125 -9.94 -7.83 -19.17
N GLY A 126 -8.77 -7.28 -19.55
CA GLY A 126 -8.11 -6.16 -18.88
C GLY A 126 -6.92 -6.58 -18.04
N GLU A 127 -6.11 -5.57 -17.70
CA GLU A 127 -4.86 -5.74 -16.94
C GLU A 127 -5.13 -6.22 -15.51
N GLU A 128 -4.08 -6.75 -14.88
CA GLU A 128 -4.14 -7.31 -13.53
C GLU A 128 -3.04 -6.77 -12.61
N SER A 129 -3.36 -6.65 -11.32
CA SER A 129 -2.43 -6.22 -10.30
C SER A 129 -2.66 -6.93 -8.98
N LEU A 130 -1.77 -7.85 -8.61
CA LEU A 130 -1.86 -8.60 -7.35
C LEU A 130 -0.66 -8.34 -6.44
N ALA A 131 0.55 -8.31 -7.03
CA ALA A 131 1.79 -8.33 -6.26
C ALA A 131 2.03 -7.06 -5.44
N ASN A 132 2.12 -7.21 -4.11
CA ASN A 132 2.77 -6.28 -3.18
C ASN A 132 4.29 -6.52 -3.17
N SER A 133 5.05 -5.83 -2.31
CA SER A 133 6.52 -5.97 -2.25
C SER A 133 6.98 -7.42 -2.07
N ALA A 134 6.35 -8.18 -1.19
CA ALA A 134 6.70 -9.57 -0.94
C ALA A 134 6.42 -10.46 -2.15
N ALA A 135 5.25 -10.32 -2.75
CA ALA A 135 4.88 -11.09 -3.93
C ALA A 135 5.73 -10.71 -5.17
N ILE A 136 6.10 -9.44 -5.34
CA ILE A 136 7.04 -9.04 -6.41
C ILE A 136 8.36 -9.80 -6.28
N LEU A 137 8.83 -10.01 -5.06
CA LEU A 137 10.14 -10.66 -4.84
C LEU A 137 10.08 -12.19 -4.93
N ASN A 138 9.00 -12.82 -4.42
CA ASN A 138 8.98 -14.25 -4.18
C ASN A 138 7.81 -15.03 -4.81
N VAL A 139 6.82 -14.36 -5.44
CA VAL A 139 5.67 -15.03 -6.08
C VAL A 139 5.60 -14.64 -7.56
N PRO A 140 6.36 -15.33 -8.45
CA PRO A 140 6.42 -14.99 -9.87
C PRO A 140 5.05 -14.96 -10.55
N GLU A 141 4.14 -15.85 -10.19
CA GLU A 141 2.80 -15.99 -10.75
C GLU A 141 1.90 -14.79 -10.44
N ALA A 142 2.21 -14.04 -9.38
CA ALA A 142 1.50 -12.83 -9.01
C ALA A 142 2.00 -11.58 -9.74
N ARG A 143 3.12 -11.67 -10.47
CA ARG A 143 3.69 -10.58 -11.25
C ARG A 143 2.92 -10.41 -12.56
N ARG A 144 1.72 -9.93 -12.47
CA ARG A 144 0.85 -9.65 -13.61
C ARG A 144 1.32 -8.37 -14.32
N ASP A 145 0.39 -7.57 -14.82
CA ASP A 145 0.73 -6.34 -15.58
C ASP A 145 1.28 -5.22 -14.69
N TRP A 146 0.80 -5.13 -13.42
CA TRP A 146 1.16 -4.08 -12.48
C TRP A 146 1.63 -4.63 -11.14
N GLY A 147 2.84 -4.23 -10.73
CA GLY A 147 3.33 -4.45 -9.36
C GLY A 147 3.11 -3.22 -8.48
N ARG A 148 2.81 -3.44 -7.19
CA ARG A 148 2.61 -2.37 -6.20
C ARG A 148 3.67 -2.46 -5.11
N ALA A 149 4.89 -2.05 -5.45
CA ALA A 149 6.00 -2.02 -4.51
C ALA A 149 5.80 -0.89 -3.48
N GLY A 150 5.71 -1.24 -2.20
CA GLY A 150 5.74 -0.31 -1.07
C GLY A 150 7.10 -0.38 -0.38
N LEU A 151 7.27 -1.29 0.58
CA LEU A 151 8.51 -1.47 1.35
C LEU A 151 9.75 -1.62 0.47
N ALA A 152 9.65 -2.36 -0.63
CA ALA A 152 10.77 -2.60 -1.54
C ALA A 152 11.30 -1.32 -2.19
N LEU A 153 10.48 -0.29 -2.40
CA LEU A 153 10.93 1.01 -2.91
C LEU A 153 11.87 1.73 -1.93
N TYR A 154 11.68 1.50 -0.63
CA TYR A 154 12.55 2.06 0.42
C TYR A 154 13.74 1.16 0.74
N GLY A 155 13.88 0.03 0.04
CA GLY A 155 14.94 -0.94 0.27
C GLY A 155 14.76 -1.75 1.56
N ILE A 156 13.53 -1.90 2.02
CA ILE A 156 13.18 -2.66 3.21
C ILE A 156 12.66 -4.04 2.79
N SER A 157 13.27 -5.10 3.33
CA SER A 157 12.83 -6.47 3.09
C SER A 157 11.49 -6.74 3.80
N PRO A 158 10.48 -7.27 3.08
CA PRO A 158 9.24 -7.70 3.72
C PRO A 158 9.37 -9.02 4.50
N PHE A 159 10.49 -9.75 4.35
CA PHE A 159 10.71 -11.06 4.97
C PHE A 159 11.50 -11.00 6.29
N GLY A 160 11.75 -9.79 6.81
CA GLY A 160 12.69 -9.60 7.91
C GLY A 160 14.16 -9.78 7.47
N GLY A 161 15.08 -9.21 8.21
CA GLY A 161 16.50 -9.27 7.89
C GLY A 161 16.91 -8.48 6.63
N VAL A 162 18.13 -8.71 6.18
CA VAL A 162 18.70 -8.07 4.99
C VAL A 162 18.41 -8.90 3.75
N ASP A 163 17.88 -8.27 2.71
CA ASP A 163 17.72 -8.87 1.38
C ASP A 163 18.69 -8.15 0.41
N GLU A 164 19.65 -8.86 -0.14
CA GLU A 164 20.69 -8.28 -1.02
C GLU A 164 20.14 -7.74 -2.34
N ARG A 165 18.92 -8.14 -2.72
CA ARG A 165 18.23 -7.61 -3.90
C ARG A 165 17.77 -6.16 -3.70
N LEU A 166 17.69 -5.71 -2.44
CA LEU A 166 17.19 -4.39 -2.05
C LEU A 166 18.33 -3.52 -1.51
N LYS A 167 18.26 -2.23 -1.82
CA LYS A 167 19.23 -1.24 -1.32
C LYS A 167 18.49 -0.17 -0.51
N PRO A 168 18.88 0.08 0.74
CA PRO A 168 18.30 1.16 1.54
C PRO A 168 18.39 2.50 0.82
N VAL A 169 17.25 3.18 0.68
CA VAL A 169 17.17 4.51 0.01
C VAL A 169 16.82 5.64 0.99
N MET A 170 16.52 5.30 2.25
CA MET A 170 16.24 6.26 3.32
C MET A 170 17.30 6.18 4.42
N ARG A 171 17.79 7.33 4.85
CA ARG A 171 18.74 7.46 5.96
C ARG A 171 18.23 8.50 6.94
N LEU A 172 17.96 8.08 8.17
CA LEU A 172 17.72 8.99 9.29
C LEU A 172 19.06 9.31 9.98
N THR A 173 19.40 10.58 10.08
CA THR A 173 20.65 11.02 10.72
C THR A 173 20.37 12.04 11.80
N SER A 174 21.17 11.99 12.86
CA SER A 174 21.16 13.00 13.92
C SER A 174 22.57 13.21 14.46
N ARG A 175 22.72 14.12 15.41
CA ARG A 175 24.02 14.42 16.04
C ARG A 175 23.96 14.18 17.54
N VAL A 176 25.06 13.65 18.07
CA VAL A 176 25.28 13.62 19.52
C VAL A 176 25.72 15.03 19.94
N PHE A 177 24.97 15.65 20.85
CA PHE A 177 25.25 16.98 21.37
C PHE A 177 25.63 17.01 22.85
N GLY A 178 25.50 15.87 23.53
CA GLY A 178 25.92 15.73 24.93
C GLY A 178 26.29 14.27 25.24
N GLU A 179 27.28 14.13 26.10
CA GLU A 179 27.77 12.81 26.55
C GLU A 179 27.90 12.79 28.06
N ARG A 180 27.71 11.58 28.62
CA ARG A 180 28.01 11.29 30.04
C ARG A 180 28.38 9.84 30.24
N VAL A 181 29.14 9.57 31.27
CA VAL A 181 29.45 8.21 31.70
C VAL A 181 28.62 7.90 32.95
N LEU A 182 27.79 6.91 32.84
CA LEU A 182 26.96 6.40 33.94
C LEU A 182 27.65 5.23 34.62
N GLN A 183 27.52 5.16 35.95
CA GLN A 183 28.02 4.04 36.75
C GLN A 183 27.14 2.79 36.54
N PRO A 184 27.62 1.59 36.86
CA PRO A 184 26.78 0.40 36.89
C PRO A 184 25.50 0.64 37.71
N HIS A 185 24.39 0.04 37.27
CA HIS A 185 23.07 0.13 37.90
C HIS A 185 22.44 1.54 37.90
N SER A 186 22.91 2.44 37.06
CA SER A 186 22.27 3.76 36.86
C SER A 186 21.04 3.64 36.00
N PRO A 187 19.89 4.23 36.41
CA PRO A 187 18.67 4.25 35.59
C PRO A 187 18.83 5.25 34.42
N VAL A 188 18.19 4.96 33.30
CA VAL A 188 18.20 5.84 32.11
C VAL A 188 16.77 6.15 31.68
N GLY A 189 16.46 7.44 31.55
CA GLY A 189 15.22 7.94 30.98
C GLY A 189 13.98 7.77 31.86
N TYR A 190 12.83 8.06 31.24
CA TYR A 190 11.55 8.01 31.95
C TYR A 190 11.15 6.60 32.37
N GLY A 191 10.68 6.50 33.62
CA GLY A 191 10.22 5.24 34.22
C GLY A 191 11.35 4.29 34.61
N ALA A 192 12.63 4.71 34.44
CA ALA A 192 13.80 3.89 34.78
C ALA A 192 13.71 2.44 34.24
N THR A 193 13.21 2.28 33.01
CA THR A 193 12.99 0.96 32.41
C THR A 193 14.29 0.30 31.94
N PHE A 194 15.36 1.06 31.80
CA PHE A 194 16.69 0.57 31.44
C PHE A 194 17.68 0.95 32.54
N TYR A 195 18.52 0.00 32.93
CA TYR A 195 19.64 0.18 33.87
C TYR A 195 20.94 -0.27 33.23
N THR A 196 22.00 0.49 33.47
CA THR A 196 23.35 0.13 33.02
C THR A 196 23.87 -1.09 33.78
N SER A 197 24.40 -2.09 33.07
CA SER A 197 25.02 -3.27 33.71
C SER A 197 26.49 -3.06 34.08
N LYS A 198 27.13 -2.07 33.50
CA LYS A 198 28.53 -1.70 33.70
C LYS A 198 28.70 -0.18 33.52
N SER A 199 29.89 0.34 33.77
CA SER A 199 30.21 1.75 33.40
C SER A 199 29.92 1.94 31.90
N THR A 200 28.98 2.82 31.57
CA THR A 200 28.41 2.96 30.22
C THR A 200 28.45 4.42 29.77
N ARG A 201 29.06 4.68 28.63
CA ARG A 201 29.00 5.97 27.97
C ARG A 201 27.68 6.11 27.23
N VAL A 202 26.91 7.15 27.52
CA VAL A 202 25.63 7.47 26.86
C VAL A 202 25.73 8.81 26.17
N GLY A 203 25.08 8.91 25.01
CA GLY A 203 25.01 10.12 24.20
C GLY A 203 23.58 10.65 24.11
N LEU A 204 23.43 11.96 24.17
CA LEU A 204 22.17 12.64 23.83
C LEU A 204 22.17 13.00 22.36
N ILE A 205 21.13 12.56 21.64
CA ILE A 205 20.95 12.84 20.22
C ILE A 205 19.81 13.85 20.01
N ALA A 206 19.95 14.70 18.99
CA ALA A 206 18.93 15.70 18.63
C ALA A 206 17.84 15.06 17.75
N CYS A 207 17.15 14.06 18.29
CA CYS A 207 16.02 13.39 17.65
C CYS A 207 15.20 12.68 18.72
N GLY A 208 13.90 12.86 18.68
CA GLY A 208 12.98 12.22 19.64
C GLY A 208 11.56 12.09 19.10
N TYR A 209 10.64 11.69 19.96
CA TYR A 209 9.27 11.45 19.58
C TYR A 209 8.52 12.71 19.09
N ALA A 210 8.97 13.89 19.50
CA ALA A 210 8.44 15.16 18.99
C ALA A 210 8.79 15.40 17.51
N ASP A 211 9.81 14.69 16.99
CA ASP A 211 10.22 14.71 15.58
C ASP A 211 9.58 13.57 14.78
N GLY A 212 8.62 12.85 15.36
CA GLY A 212 7.98 11.67 14.74
C GLY A 212 8.73 10.35 14.96
N TYR A 213 9.86 10.34 15.70
CA TYR A 213 10.54 9.09 16.00
C TYR A 213 9.73 8.26 17.03
N PRO A 214 9.58 6.94 16.86
CA PRO A 214 8.80 6.13 17.77
C PRO A 214 9.28 6.24 19.22
N ARG A 215 8.39 6.53 20.16
CA ARG A 215 8.74 6.65 21.58
C ARG A 215 9.31 5.34 22.17
N ARG A 216 8.88 4.20 21.62
CA ARG A 216 9.40 2.86 21.94
C ARG A 216 10.02 2.27 20.69
N ALA A 217 11.24 2.69 20.37
CA ALA A 217 12.07 2.00 19.42
C ALA A 217 12.89 0.97 20.18
N SER A 218 12.76 -0.29 19.81
CA SER A 218 13.56 -1.39 20.36
C SER A 218 14.87 -1.55 19.60
#